data_914ee7c055c7f162bfe32ffe409bc7f3
#
_entry.id   914ee7c055c7f162bfe32ffe409bc7f3
#
_cell.length_a   1.000
_cell.length_b   1.000
_cell.length_c   1.000
_cell.angle_alpha   90.00
_cell.angle_beta   90.00
_cell.angle_gamma   90.00
#
_symmetry.space_group_name_H-M   'P 1'
#
loop_
_entity.id
_entity.type
_entity.pdbx_description
1 polymer ?
#
loop_
_entity_poly.entity_id
_entity_poly.type
_entity_poly.pdbx_seq_one_letter_code
_entity_poly.pdbx_strand_id
1 'polypeptide(L)'
;MVCDTLKWFVMEKPCFNVDTGMAETQIFLRVNTIHEYNNTMGGVDLADQLRGTYRIDKGLRNRNWWWSILFWSIVVMIINAYVIYLHVNLEEGINKKLLPHHDFRKAVALAWINTRE
;
A
#
# COMPACT_ATOMS: atom_id res chain seq x y z
N MET A 1 -37.29 -9.36 -0.21
CA MET A 1 -36.07 -8.53 -0.18
C MET A 1 -34.91 -9.44 -0.52
N VAL A 2 -34.71 -9.68 -1.82
CA VAL A 2 -33.66 -10.61 -2.31
C VAL A 2 -32.36 -9.84 -2.37
N CYS A 3 -31.37 -10.40 -1.72
CA CYS A 3 -30.05 -9.82 -1.55
C CYS A 3 -29.35 -9.67 -2.92
N ASP A 4 -29.24 -8.46 -3.44
CA ASP A 4 -28.56 -8.10 -4.71
C ASP A 4 -27.02 -8.25 -4.63
N THR A 5 -26.50 -8.92 -3.60
CA THR A 5 -25.09 -9.06 -3.30
C THR A 5 -24.36 -10.16 -4.08
N LEU A 6 -25.07 -10.93 -4.90
CA LEU A 6 -24.50 -12.00 -5.72
C LEU A 6 -24.39 -11.60 -7.20
N LYS A 7 -23.85 -10.43 -7.49
CA LYS A 7 -23.43 -10.12 -8.86
C LYS A 7 -22.15 -10.91 -9.17
N TRP A 8 -22.21 -11.73 -10.21
CA TRP A 8 -21.06 -12.45 -10.73
C TRP A 8 -20.26 -11.52 -11.64
N PHE A 9 -18.96 -11.47 -11.43
CA PHE A 9 -18.03 -10.75 -12.29
C PHE A 9 -17.26 -11.75 -13.16
N VAL A 10 -17.24 -11.50 -14.46
CA VAL A 10 -16.49 -12.30 -15.43
C VAL A 10 -15.08 -11.76 -15.49
N MET A 11 -14.10 -12.60 -15.17
CA MET A 11 -12.68 -12.24 -15.22
C MET A 11 -11.95 -13.13 -16.21
N GLU A 12 -11.25 -12.50 -17.13
CA GLU A 12 -10.34 -13.18 -18.06
C GLU A 12 -8.94 -13.22 -17.44
N LYS A 13 -8.40 -14.41 -17.28
CA LYS A 13 -7.00 -14.60 -16.85
C LYS A 13 -6.23 -15.39 -17.89
N PRO A 14 -5.05 -14.94 -18.28
CA PRO A 14 -4.14 -15.76 -19.05
C PRO A 14 -3.66 -16.94 -18.17
N CYS A 15 -3.98 -18.15 -18.59
CA CYS A 15 -3.48 -19.37 -18.01
C CYS A 15 -2.51 -20.04 -18.99
N PHE A 16 -1.38 -20.52 -18.49
CA PHE A 16 -0.44 -21.26 -19.31
C PHE A 16 -0.90 -22.71 -19.40
N ASN A 17 -1.22 -23.17 -20.60
CA ASN A 17 -1.57 -24.56 -20.83
C ASN A 17 -0.28 -25.36 -21.02
N VAL A 18 -0.01 -26.28 -20.09
CA VAL A 18 1.21 -27.09 -20.08
C VAL A 18 1.28 -28.04 -21.28
N ASP A 19 0.14 -28.50 -21.78
CA ASP A 19 0.05 -29.50 -22.84
C ASP A 19 0.31 -28.88 -24.24
N THR A 20 -0.10 -27.64 -24.43
CA THR A 20 0.05 -26.92 -25.70
C THR A 20 1.20 -25.93 -25.73
N GLY A 21 1.79 -25.58 -24.57
CA GLY A 21 2.84 -24.59 -24.43
C GLY A 21 2.42 -23.16 -24.76
N MET A 22 1.12 -22.89 -24.88
CA MET A 22 0.57 -21.57 -25.22
C MET A 22 -0.20 -20.95 -24.07
N ALA A 23 -0.20 -19.61 -24.02
CA ALA A 23 -1.06 -18.88 -23.10
C ALA A 23 -2.49 -18.88 -23.63
N GLU A 24 -3.41 -19.47 -22.89
CA GLU A 24 -4.82 -19.53 -23.20
C GLU A 24 -5.59 -18.67 -22.19
N THR A 25 -6.55 -17.89 -22.68
CA THR A 25 -7.37 -17.04 -21.82
C THR A 25 -8.54 -17.86 -21.29
N GLN A 26 -8.57 -18.12 -19.99
CA GLN A 26 -9.68 -18.79 -19.33
C GLN A 26 -10.60 -17.80 -18.65
N ILE A 27 -11.90 -18.04 -18.78
CA ILE A 27 -12.97 -17.23 -18.20
C ILE A 27 -13.32 -17.81 -16.83
N PHE A 28 -13.15 -17.00 -15.79
CA PHE A 28 -13.54 -17.37 -14.43
C PHE A 28 -14.70 -16.51 -13.95
N LEU A 29 -15.72 -17.16 -13.44
CA LEU A 29 -16.82 -16.49 -12.73
C LEU A 29 -16.42 -16.27 -11.27
N ARG A 30 -16.35 -15.02 -10.85
CA ARG A 30 -16.05 -14.66 -9.46
C ARG A 30 -17.18 -13.83 -8.87
N VAL A 31 -17.49 -14.07 -7.60
CA VAL A 31 -18.46 -13.27 -6.87
C VAL A 31 -17.94 -11.83 -6.76
N ASN A 32 -18.77 -10.84 -7.04
CA ASN A 32 -18.39 -9.42 -7.05
C ASN A 32 -17.73 -8.98 -5.72
N THR A 33 -18.25 -9.47 -4.61
CA THR A 33 -17.67 -9.18 -3.27
C THR A 33 -16.21 -9.58 -3.15
N ILE A 34 -15.80 -10.72 -3.74
CA ILE A 34 -14.40 -11.16 -3.74
C ILE A 34 -13.55 -10.28 -4.65
N HIS A 35 -14.13 -9.83 -5.77
CA HIS A 35 -13.43 -8.92 -6.67
C HIS A 35 -13.16 -7.56 -5.99
N GLU A 36 -14.16 -7.00 -5.35
CA GLU A 36 -14.09 -5.74 -4.64
C GLU A 36 -13.14 -5.81 -3.44
N TYR A 37 -13.20 -6.90 -2.67
CA TYR A 37 -12.25 -7.17 -1.59
C TYR A 37 -10.79 -7.21 -2.08
N ASN A 38 -10.51 -7.93 -3.16
CA ASN A 38 -9.15 -8.00 -3.70
C ASN A 38 -8.63 -6.66 -4.23
N ASN A 39 -9.52 -5.81 -4.78
CA ASN A 39 -9.15 -4.48 -5.25
C ASN A 39 -8.83 -3.52 -4.10
N THR A 40 -9.48 -3.67 -2.96
CA THR A 40 -9.27 -2.83 -1.77
C THR A 40 -8.16 -3.33 -0.86
N MET A 41 -7.87 -4.63 -0.89
CA MET A 41 -6.85 -5.25 -0.04
C MET A 41 -5.40 -4.85 -0.37
N GLY A 42 -5.16 -4.41 -1.60
CA GLY A 42 -3.83 -3.98 -2.05
C GLY A 42 -3.24 -2.82 -1.24
N GLY A 43 -4.07 -2.02 -0.58
CA GLY A 43 -3.62 -0.92 0.26
C GLY A 43 -2.87 -1.38 1.53
N VAL A 44 -3.28 -2.49 2.13
CA VAL A 44 -2.63 -3.04 3.33
C VAL A 44 -1.26 -3.61 2.98
N ASP A 45 -1.17 -4.36 1.88
CA ASP A 45 0.08 -4.92 1.39
C ASP A 45 1.08 -3.83 1.01
N LEU A 46 0.61 -2.76 0.37
CA LEU A 46 1.44 -1.61 0.03
C LEU A 46 1.98 -0.91 1.28
N ALA A 47 1.13 -0.70 2.28
CA ALA A 47 1.54 -0.11 3.56
C ALA A 47 2.58 -0.98 4.28
N ASP A 48 2.41 -2.30 4.28
CA ASP A 48 3.38 -3.23 4.86
C ASP A 48 4.70 -3.28 4.09
N GLN A 49 4.67 -3.19 2.76
CA GLN A 49 5.88 -3.07 1.94
C GLN A 49 6.63 -1.77 2.24
N LEU A 50 5.93 -0.64 2.31
CA LEU A 50 6.52 0.66 2.66
C LEU A 50 7.12 0.64 4.07
N ARG A 51 6.47 -0.04 5.02
CA ARG A 51 6.98 -0.24 6.37
C ARG A 51 8.21 -1.13 6.38
N GLY A 52 8.20 -2.21 5.61
CA GLY A 52 9.31 -3.17 5.51
C GLY A 52 10.59 -2.58 4.95
N THR A 53 10.48 -1.60 4.03
CA THR A 53 11.61 -0.99 3.35
C THR A 53 12.49 -0.15 4.31
N TYR A 54 11.91 0.53 5.30
CA TYR A 54 12.63 1.40 6.22
C TYR A 54 12.23 1.14 7.68
N ARG A 55 12.60 -0.03 8.19
CA ARG A 55 12.31 -0.42 9.58
C ARG A 55 13.29 0.23 10.55
N ILE A 56 12.78 1.11 11.40
CA ILE A 56 13.53 1.77 12.48
C ILE A 56 13.66 0.82 13.68
N ASP A 57 12.70 -0.07 13.87
CA ASP A 57 12.57 -0.97 15.01
C ASP A 57 13.64 -2.07 15.07
N LYS A 58 14.20 -2.50 13.94
CA LYS A 58 15.19 -3.59 13.89
C LYS A 58 16.56 -3.27 14.52
N GLY A 59 16.92 -1.97 14.62
CA GLY A 59 18.23 -1.53 15.10
C GLY A 59 18.28 -1.23 16.61
N LEU A 60 17.14 -1.16 17.26
CA LEU A 60 17.05 -0.70 18.64
C LEU A 60 16.83 -1.88 19.60
N ARG A 61 17.92 -2.29 20.25
CA ARG A 61 17.87 -3.30 21.31
C ARG A 61 17.38 -2.65 22.60
N ASN A 62 16.07 -2.51 22.75
CA ASN A 62 15.47 -1.85 23.88
C ASN A 62 14.97 -2.84 24.95
N ARG A 63 15.26 -2.50 26.21
CA ARG A 63 14.81 -3.25 27.38
C ARG A 63 13.33 -3.05 27.67
N ASN A 64 12.76 -1.93 27.24
CA ASN A 64 11.40 -1.53 27.54
C ASN A 64 10.48 -1.89 26.37
N TRP A 65 9.43 -2.65 26.62
CA TRP A 65 8.47 -3.13 25.62
C TRP A 65 7.72 -2.01 24.86
N TRP A 66 7.48 -0.87 25.52
CA TRP A 66 6.74 0.25 24.92
C TRP A 66 7.50 0.98 23.79
N TRP A 67 8.82 0.91 23.75
CA TRP A 67 9.63 1.51 22.68
C TRP A 67 9.28 0.93 21.30
N SER A 68 9.04 -0.35 21.22
CA SER A 68 8.66 -1.00 19.97
C SER A 68 7.33 -0.47 19.45
N ILE A 69 6.36 -0.23 20.33
CA ILE A 69 5.06 0.35 19.98
C ILE A 69 5.22 1.80 19.51
N LEU A 70 6.03 2.59 20.21
CA LEU A 70 6.30 3.98 19.84
C LEU A 70 6.92 4.09 18.44
N PHE A 71 7.97 3.33 18.16
CA PHE A 71 8.60 3.36 16.85
C PHE A 71 7.68 2.83 15.75
N TRP A 72 6.91 1.80 16.04
CA TRP A 72 5.88 1.32 15.12
C TRP A 72 4.86 2.42 14.78
N SER A 73 4.36 3.12 15.78
CA SER A 73 3.41 4.23 15.59
C SER A 73 4.00 5.37 14.75
N ILE A 74 5.27 5.75 14.99
CA ILE A 74 5.95 6.78 14.19
C ILE A 74 6.06 6.35 12.72
N VAL A 75 6.43 5.10 12.46
CA VAL A 75 6.53 4.58 11.09
C VAL A 75 5.17 4.61 10.39
N VAL A 76 4.11 4.19 11.07
CA VAL A 76 2.74 4.22 10.53
C VAL A 76 2.29 5.66 10.24
N MET A 77 2.57 6.62 11.12
CA MET A 77 2.27 8.03 10.87
C MET A 77 2.96 8.58 9.63
N ILE A 78 4.23 8.25 9.42
CA ILE A 78 4.99 8.70 8.23
C ILE A 78 4.41 8.08 6.95
N ILE A 79 4.01 6.79 6.99
CA ILE A 79 3.41 6.12 5.84
C ILE A 79 2.05 6.75 5.51
N ASN A 80 1.20 6.99 6.50
CA ASN A 80 -0.08 7.65 6.29
C ASN A 80 0.09 9.06 5.71
N ALA A 81 1.04 9.84 6.22
CA ALA A 81 1.36 11.16 5.68
C ALA A 81 1.82 11.08 4.22
N TYR A 82 2.61 10.05 3.85
CA TYR A 82 3.04 9.85 2.47
C TYR A 82 1.88 9.46 1.54
N VAL A 83 0.96 8.62 1.99
CA VAL A 83 -0.25 8.24 1.23
C VAL A 83 -1.12 9.47 0.98
N ILE A 84 -1.34 10.31 2.00
CA ILE A 84 -2.08 11.56 1.86
C ILE A 84 -1.37 12.50 0.87
N TYR A 85 -0.04 12.62 0.97
CA TYR A 85 0.76 13.41 0.03
C TYR A 85 0.57 12.95 -1.42
N LEU A 86 0.58 11.64 -1.66
CA LEU A 86 0.32 11.08 -3.00
C LEU A 86 -1.09 11.40 -3.48
N HIS A 87 -2.10 11.24 -2.62
CA HIS A 87 -3.50 11.44 -2.98
C HIS A 87 -3.77 12.91 -3.36
N VAL A 88 -3.33 13.85 -2.55
CA VAL A 88 -3.50 15.28 -2.82
C VAL A 88 -2.82 15.70 -4.12
N ASN A 89 -1.59 15.23 -4.38
CA ASN A 89 -0.90 15.59 -5.62
C ASN A 89 -1.53 14.95 -6.87
N LEU A 90 -2.18 13.80 -6.73
CA LEU A 90 -2.92 13.16 -7.83
C LEU A 90 -4.23 13.90 -8.14
N GLU A 91 -4.94 14.38 -7.12
CA GLU A 91 -6.20 15.13 -7.30
C GLU A 91 -5.96 16.52 -7.92
N GLU A 92 -4.89 17.19 -7.55
CA GLU A 92 -4.57 18.52 -8.08
C GLU A 92 -4.07 18.51 -9.54
N GLY A 93 -3.93 17.36 -10.17
CA GLY A 93 -3.48 17.23 -11.56
C GLY A 93 -2.10 17.83 -11.82
N ILE A 94 -1.34 18.10 -10.76
CA ILE A 94 -0.03 18.69 -10.85
C ILE A 94 0.93 17.62 -11.38
N ASN A 95 1.36 17.77 -12.64
CA ASN A 95 2.44 16.96 -13.27
C ASN A 95 3.81 17.20 -12.59
N LYS A 96 3.83 17.46 -11.29
CA LYS A 96 5.04 17.53 -10.50
C LYS A 96 5.57 16.11 -10.29
N LYS A 97 6.84 15.92 -10.56
CA LYS A 97 7.56 14.70 -10.23
C LYS A 97 7.35 14.39 -8.75
N LEU A 98 6.49 13.43 -8.48
CA LEU A 98 6.19 12.96 -7.12
C LEU A 98 7.49 12.52 -6.44
N LEU A 99 7.70 12.99 -5.22
CA LEU A 99 8.86 12.58 -4.42
C LEU A 99 8.75 11.08 -4.09
N PRO A 100 9.80 10.31 -4.31
CA PRO A 100 9.83 8.93 -3.83
C PRO A 100 9.76 8.90 -2.30
N HIS A 101 9.26 7.82 -1.74
CA HIS A 101 9.06 7.67 -0.28
C HIS A 101 10.31 7.99 0.56
N HIS A 102 11.50 7.64 0.08
CA HIS A 102 12.76 7.96 0.73
C HIS A 102 13.01 9.47 0.84
N ASP A 103 12.82 10.21 -0.23
CA ASP A 103 13.07 11.65 -0.26
C ASP A 103 11.99 12.42 0.52
N PHE A 104 10.75 11.94 0.51
CA PHE A 104 9.69 12.46 1.37
C PHE A 104 10.06 12.34 2.86
N ARG A 105 10.58 11.19 3.30
CA ARG A 105 11.03 11.00 4.69
C ARG A 105 12.17 11.92 5.07
N LYS A 106 13.14 12.14 4.16
CA LYS A 106 14.22 13.11 4.37
C LYS A 106 13.67 14.53 4.51
N ALA A 107 12.75 14.93 3.64
CA ALA A 107 12.13 16.25 3.69
C ALA A 107 11.41 16.49 5.02
N VAL A 108 10.64 15.51 5.51
CA VAL A 108 9.97 15.58 6.82
C VAL A 108 10.98 15.71 7.95
N ALA A 109 12.05 14.91 7.94
CA ALA A 109 13.09 14.98 8.97
C ALA A 109 13.81 16.33 8.99
N LEU A 110 14.15 16.87 7.82
CA LEU A 110 14.78 18.19 7.68
C LEU A 110 13.85 19.32 8.14
N ALA A 111 12.56 19.24 7.79
CA ALA A 111 11.57 20.20 8.24
C ALA A 111 11.48 20.23 9.78
N TRP A 112 11.51 19.06 10.43
CA TRP A 112 11.49 18.97 11.88
C TRP A 112 12.73 19.56 12.57
N ILE A 113 13.89 19.41 11.95
CA ILE A 113 15.14 19.98 12.46
C ILE A 113 15.11 21.50 12.34
N ASN A 114 14.68 22.03 11.20
CA ASN A 114 14.64 23.47 10.93
C ASN A 114 13.56 24.22 11.73
N THR A 115 12.50 23.55 12.19
CA THR A 115 11.43 24.18 12.97
C THR A 115 11.86 24.46 14.44
N ARG A 116 13.06 24.04 14.84
CA ARG A 116 13.58 24.24 16.20
C ARG A 116 14.47 25.49 16.36
N GLU A 117 14.70 26.24 15.28
CA GLU A 117 15.32 27.56 15.33
C GLU A 117 14.25 28.66 15.38
#